data_56b07013d21e05e6d108050fd58306a0
#
_entry.id   56b07013d21e05e6d108050fd58306a0
#
_cell.length_a   1.000
_cell.length_b   1.000
_cell.length_c   1.000
_cell.angle_alpha   90.00
_cell.angle_beta   90.00
_cell.angle_gamma   90.00
#
_symmetry.space_group_name_H-M   'P 1'
#
loop_
_entity.id
_entity.type
_entity.pdbx_description
1 polymer ?
#
loop_
_entity_poly.entity_id
_entity_poly.type
_entity_poly.pdbx_seq_one_letter_code
_entity_poly.pdbx_strand_id
1 'polypeptide(L)'
;FDRLLLLQKGGKTAYFGDLGPNSSTLIEYFETRSGIKCGENDNPAEYILDVIGAGATATTDKDWFALFRSSEKYQELERELARLNQLGQKPMEISTESSARLDREYAQPFSVQLKEAVHRMFLSYWRNPTYISSKLFLNLVGGLFIGSSFWGQGDKTSSASLQNKLFATFMSLVISTSLSQQLQPEFINQRNLFEVRERPSKLYSWVVFLLSQAIVEIPWNLLGGTLFWIPWYYMAQFG
;
A
#
# COMPACT_ATOMS: atom_id res chain seq x y z
N PHE A 1 6.64 19.19 6.93
CA PHE A 1 7.62 19.53 5.90
C PHE A 1 8.67 20.47 6.50
N ASP A 2 9.95 20.27 6.16
CA ASP A 2 11.05 21.08 6.71
C ASP A 2 11.42 22.21 5.74
N ARG A 3 11.38 21.92 4.43
CA ARG A 3 11.75 22.87 3.36
C ARG A 3 10.69 22.91 2.26
N LEU A 4 10.58 24.06 1.62
CA LEU A 4 9.69 24.29 0.49
C LEU A 4 10.49 24.75 -0.73
N LEU A 5 10.25 24.12 -1.88
CA LEU A 5 10.57 24.64 -3.20
C LEU A 5 9.27 25.12 -3.85
N LEU A 6 9.12 26.43 -4.04
CA LEU A 6 7.96 27.01 -4.69
C LEU A 6 8.33 27.49 -6.08
N LEU A 7 7.62 26.96 -7.08
CA LEU A 7 7.82 27.31 -8.47
C LEU A 7 6.66 28.16 -8.99
N GLN A 8 6.99 29.16 -9.76
CA GLN A 8 6.06 29.98 -10.52
C GLN A 8 5.85 29.41 -11.93
N LYS A 9 4.85 29.89 -12.65
CA LYS A 9 4.58 29.52 -14.04
C LYS A 9 5.86 29.64 -14.90
N GLY A 10 6.17 28.59 -15.64
CA GLY A 10 7.41 28.50 -16.42
C GLY A 10 8.60 27.89 -15.66
N GLY A 11 8.37 27.31 -14.48
CA GLY A 11 9.42 26.62 -13.70
C GLY A 11 10.39 27.55 -12.97
N LYS A 12 10.06 28.84 -12.86
CA LYS A 12 10.88 29.83 -12.17
C LYS A 12 10.72 29.70 -10.66
N THR A 13 11.83 29.67 -9.91
CA THR A 13 11.82 29.53 -8.45
C THR A 13 11.42 30.84 -7.79
N ALA A 14 10.29 30.86 -7.09
CA ALA A 14 9.82 32.00 -6.31
C ALA A 14 10.32 31.97 -4.85
N TYR A 15 10.59 30.77 -4.33
CA TYR A 15 11.16 30.56 -3.00
C TYR A 15 11.82 29.18 -2.91
N PHE A 16 12.92 29.11 -2.17
CA PHE A 16 13.49 27.87 -1.67
C PHE A 16 14.10 28.12 -0.29
N GLY A 17 13.69 27.35 0.70
CA GLY A 17 14.21 27.47 2.05
C GLY A 17 13.36 26.78 3.09
N ASP A 18 13.75 26.94 4.35
CA ASP A 18 13.06 26.37 5.50
C ASP A 18 11.71 27.06 5.73
N LEU A 19 10.71 26.29 6.17
CA LEU A 19 9.39 26.84 6.51
C LEU A 19 9.39 27.57 7.86
N GLY A 20 10.21 27.10 8.81
CA GLY A 20 10.18 27.54 10.20
C GLY A 20 9.01 26.96 11.00
N PRO A 21 8.96 27.20 12.30
CA PRO A 21 7.86 26.76 13.16
C PRO A 21 6.54 27.38 12.67
N ASN A 22 5.50 26.55 12.46
CA ASN A 22 4.20 27.00 11.93
C ASN A 22 4.30 27.82 10.65
N SER A 23 5.27 27.55 9.79
CA SER A 23 5.54 28.27 8.54
C SER A 23 5.92 29.75 8.73
N SER A 24 6.36 30.16 9.93
CA SER A 24 6.66 31.56 10.25
C SER A 24 7.72 32.19 9.35
N THR A 25 8.83 31.47 9.08
CA THR A 25 9.91 31.98 8.21
C THR A 25 9.42 32.20 6.77
N LEU A 26 8.56 31.34 6.31
CA LEU A 26 7.97 31.42 4.98
C LEU A 26 6.98 32.60 4.89
N ILE A 27 6.08 32.72 5.86
CA ILE A 27 5.09 33.81 5.92
C ILE A 27 5.82 35.16 6.00
N GLU A 28 6.80 35.34 6.88
CA GLU A 28 7.59 36.56 7.00
C GLU A 28 8.28 36.97 5.69
N TYR A 29 8.82 35.98 4.95
CA TYR A 29 9.44 36.24 3.64
C TYR A 29 8.45 36.84 2.66
N PHE A 30 7.23 36.33 2.60
CA PHE A 30 6.21 36.81 1.67
C PHE A 30 5.54 38.09 2.15
N GLU A 31 5.22 38.22 3.42
CA GLU A 31 4.64 39.44 4.00
C GLU A 31 5.54 40.68 3.77
N THR A 32 6.83 40.52 4.08
CA THR A 32 7.80 41.60 3.92
C THR A 32 7.90 42.08 2.47
N ARG A 33 7.73 41.19 1.49
CA ARG A 33 7.89 41.51 0.07
C ARG A 33 6.58 41.82 -0.65
N SER A 34 5.49 41.24 -0.24
CA SER A 34 4.17 41.50 -0.82
C SER A 34 3.50 42.74 -0.22
N GLY A 35 3.70 42.97 1.07
CA GLY A 35 2.94 43.95 1.85
C GLY A 35 1.55 43.44 2.28
N ILE A 36 1.20 42.18 1.94
CA ILE A 36 -0.06 41.55 2.30
C ILE A 36 0.20 40.63 3.51
N LYS A 37 -0.59 40.79 4.56
CA LYS A 37 -0.46 39.94 5.77
C LYS A 37 -1.25 38.65 5.65
N CYS A 38 -0.69 37.57 6.15
CA CYS A 38 -1.40 36.31 6.34
C CYS A 38 -2.31 36.42 7.57
N GLY A 39 -3.58 36.07 7.44
CA GLY A 39 -4.53 36.05 8.56
C GLY A 39 -4.23 34.92 9.53
N GLU A 40 -4.58 35.10 10.81
CA GLU A 40 -4.32 34.08 11.85
C GLU A 40 -4.97 32.72 11.57
N ASN A 41 -6.08 32.69 10.82
CA ASN A 41 -6.81 31.48 10.45
C ASN A 41 -6.59 31.06 8.99
N ASP A 42 -5.77 31.77 8.24
CA ASP A 42 -5.53 31.47 6.84
C ASP A 42 -4.58 30.29 6.69
N ASN A 43 -4.82 29.50 5.66
CA ASN A 43 -3.87 28.43 5.29
C ASN A 43 -2.64 29.06 4.63
N PRO A 44 -1.43 28.93 5.22
CA PRO A 44 -0.22 29.51 4.66
C PRO A 44 0.05 29.13 3.21
N ALA A 45 -0.35 27.91 2.79
CA ALA A 45 -0.14 27.46 1.43
C ALA A 45 -1.06 28.21 0.43
N GLU A 46 -2.32 28.45 0.79
CA GLU A 46 -3.26 29.22 -0.04
C GLU A 46 -2.85 30.69 -0.10
N TYR A 47 -2.51 31.27 1.05
CA TYR A 47 -1.99 32.63 1.12
C TYR A 47 -0.80 32.86 0.16
N ILE A 48 0.18 31.94 0.15
CA ILE A 48 1.35 32.06 -0.71
C ILE A 48 0.98 31.96 -2.19
N LEU A 49 0.10 31.02 -2.55
CA LEU A 49 -0.37 30.87 -3.93
C LEU A 49 -1.10 32.13 -4.42
N ASP A 50 -1.89 32.75 -3.57
CA ASP A 50 -2.56 34.03 -3.89
C ASP A 50 -1.55 35.14 -4.06
N VAL A 51 -0.57 35.29 -3.17
CA VAL A 51 0.46 36.31 -3.21
C VAL A 51 1.33 36.23 -4.46
N ILE A 52 1.69 34.98 -4.90
CA ILE A 52 2.50 34.81 -6.13
C ILE A 52 1.66 34.87 -7.43
N GLY A 53 0.35 35.01 -7.33
CA GLY A 53 -0.55 35.02 -8.48
C GLY A 53 -0.81 33.66 -9.12
N ALA A 54 -0.65 32.57 -8.37
CA ALA A 54 -0.92 31.21 -8.82
C ALA A 54 -2.31 30.69 -8.37
N GLY A 55 -3.03 31.41 -7.54
CA GLY A 55 -4.41 31.13 -7.18
C GLY A 55 -5.36 31.28 -8.38
N ALA A 56 -6.54 30.64 -8.31
CA ALA A 56 -7.50 30.61 -9.42
C ALA A 56 -7.93 32.01 -9.91
N THR A 57 -7.93 33.00 -9.02
CA THR A 57 -8.31 34.40 -9.29
C THR A 57 -7.21 35.42 -8.99
N ALA A 58 -6.06 34.94 -8.53
CA ALA A 58 -4.99 35.82 -8.07
C ALA A 58 -4.14 36.29 -9.26
N THR A 59 -3.81 37.58 -9.24
CA THR A 59 -2.87 38.21 -10.17
C THR A 59 -1.79 38.91 -9.37
N THR A 60 -0.55 38.87 -9.83
CA THR A 60 0.56 39.60 -9.22
C THR A 60 1.32 40.40 -10.27
N ASP A 61 1.65 41.63 -9.93
CA ASP A 61 2.49 42.50 -10.78
C ASP A 61 3.99 42.36 -10.44
N LYS A 62 4.33 41.50 -9.45
CA LYS A 62 5.70 41.32 -8.95
C LYS A 62 6.39 40.13 -9.62
N ASP A 63 7.63 40.35 -10.05
CA ASP A 63 8.49 39.24 -10.50
C ASP A 63 9.15 38.56 -9.30
N TRP A 64 8.46 37.52 -8.76
CA TRP A 64 8.93 36.76 -7.60
C TRP A 64 10.24 36.04 -7.85
N PHE A 65 10.54 35.66 -9.09
CA PHE A 65 11.81 35.05 -9.45
C PHE A 65 12.98 36.06 -9.28
N ALA A 66 12.83 37.29 -9.79
CA ALA A 66 13.83 38.31 -9.61
C ALA A 66 14.00 38.72 -8.14
N LEU A 67 12.90 38.81 -7.38
CA LEU A 67 12.91 39.07 -5.94
C LEU A 67 13.62 37.98 -5.16
N PHE A 68 13.39 36.71 -5.51
CA PHE A 68 14.08 35.60 -4.88
C PHE A 68 15.59 35.60 -5.18
N ARG A 69 15.98 35.82 -6.43
CA ARG A 69 17.40 35.86 -6.83
C ARG A 69 18.18 36.97 -6.17
N SER A 70 17.53 38.11 -5.86
CA SER A 70 18.16 39.23 -5.14
C SER A 70 18.13 39.07 -3.63
N SER A 71 17.49 38.01 -3.10
CA SER A 71 17.33 37.82 -1.66
C SER A 71 18.55 37.19 -1.01
N GLU A 72 18.70 37.43 0.29
CA GLU A 72 19.72 36.77 1.12
C GLU A 72 19.55 35.25 1.14
N LYS A 73 18.32 34.77 1.10
CA LYS A 73 17.97 33.31 1.00
C LYS A 73 18.57 32.66 -0.24
N TYR A 74 18.61 33.36 -1.37
CA TYR A 74 19.25 32.83 -2.58
C TYR A 74 20.77 32.75 -2.43
N GLN A 75 21.39 33.74 -1.79
CA GLN A 75 22.84 33.71 -1.52
C GLN A 75 23.23 32.60 -0.55
N GLU A 76 22.40 32.34 0.46
CA GLU A 76 22.57 31.20 1.37
C GLU A 76 22.48 29.87 0.60
N LEU A 77 21.50 29.74 -0.29
CA LEU A 77 21.35 28.56 -1.15
C LEU A 77 22.57 28.35 -2.04
N GLU A 78 23.08 29.38 -2.70
CA GLU A 78 24.28 29.28 -3.56
C GLU A 78 25.52 28.85 -2.75
N ARG A 79 25.70 29.39 -1.54
CA ARG A 79 26.79 28.99 -0.65
C ARG A 79 26.66 27.51 -0.24
N GLU A 80 25.46 27.08 0.12
CA GLU A 80 25.24 25.69 0.48
C GLU A 80 25.42 24.72 -0.70
N LEU A 81 24.94 25.10 -1.88
CA LEU A 81 25.18 24.32 -3.11
C LEU A 81 26.67 24.20 -3.45
N ALA A 82 27.43 25.29 -3.31
CA ALA A 82 28.87 25.28 -3.51
C ALA A 82 29.56 24.35 -2.48
N ARG A 83 29.14 24.40 -1.22
CA ARG A 83 29.64 23.51 -0.17
C ARG A 83 29.34 22.03 -0.48
N LEU A 84 28.11 21.72 -0.85
CA LEU A 84 27.69 20.36 -1.18
C LEU A 84 28.41 19.81 -2.42
N ASN A 85 28.60 20.66 -3.44
CA ASN A 85 29.36 20.30 -4.63
C ASN A 85 30.84 19.97 -4.31
N GLN A 86 31.46 20.74 -3.40
CA GLN A 86 32.82 20.46 -2.94
C GLN A 86 32.89 19.13 -2.15
N LEU A 87 31.87 18.85 -1.34
CA LEU A 87 31.76 17.57 -0.63
C LEU A 87 31.55 16.39 -1.59
N GLY A 88 30.72 16.58 -2.62
CA GLY A 88 30.44 15.56 -3.65
C GLY A 88 31.63 15.28 -4.57
N GLN A 89 32.59 16.19 -4.69
CA GLN A 89 33.82 15.98 -5.44
C GLN A 89 34.88 15.15 -4.67
N LYS A 90 34.74 15.00 -3.36
CA LYS A 90 35.60 14.09 -2.61
C LYS A 90 35.24 12.66 -2.99
N PRO A 91 36.20 11.81 -3.38
CA PRO A 91 35.93 10.39 -3.60
C PRO A 91 35.29 9.84 -2.33
N MET A 92 34.05 9.45 -2.42
CA MET A 92 33.41 8.76 -1.33
C MET A 92 34.05 7.38 -1.25
N GLU A 93 34.82 7.09 -0.21
CA GLU A 93 35.26 5.73 0.10
C GLU A 93 33.99 4.92 0.41
N ILE A 94 33.35 4.44 -0.65
CA ILE A 94 32.22 3.52 -0.53
C ILE A 94 32.83 2.23 0.02
N SER A 95 32.54 1.90 1.27
CA SER A 95 32.94 0.62 1.83
C SER A 95 32.44 -0.50 0.90
N THR A 96 33.20 -1.58 0.79
CA THR A 96 32.87 -2.73 -0.07
C THR A 96 31.45 -3.25 0.22
N GLU A 97 30.98 -3.13 1.46
CA GLU A 97 29.61 -3.47 1.86
C GLU A 97 28.57 -2.49 1.29
N SER A 98 28.88 -1.21 1.22
CA SER A 98 27.97 -0.20 0.67
C SER A 98 27.86 -0.33 -0.85
N SER A 99 28.97 -0.60 -1.56
CA SER A 99 28.92 -0.86 -3.01
C SER A 99 28.15 -2.13 -3.33
N ALA A 100 28.34 -3.21 -2.57
CA ALA A 100 27.60 -4.45 -2.74
C ALA A 100 26.07 -4.30 -2.47
N ARG A 101 25.67 -3.32 -1.68
CA ARG A 101 24.24 -2.98 -1.50
C ARG A 101 23.66 -2.20 -2.66
N LEU A 102 24.44 -1.31 -3.26
CA LEU A 102 24.01 -0.50 -4.41
C LEU A 102 23.82 -1.35 -5.68
N ASP A 103 24.58 -2.46 -5.80
CA ASP A 103 24.49 -3.38 -6.94
C ASP A 103 23.30 -4.35 -6.86
N ARG A 104 22.57 -4.38 -5.75
CA ARG A 104 21.40 -5.27 -5.60
C ARG A 104 20.14 -4.65 -6.20
N GLU A 105 19.38 -5.47 -6.90
CA GLU A 105 18.07 -5.06 -7.45
C GLU A 105 17.09 -4.64 -6.36
N TYR A 106 17.14 -5.30 -5.20
CA TYR A 106 16.29 -5.03 -4.04
C TYR A 106 17.13 -4.64 -2.83
N ALA A 107 16.66 -3.67 -2.06
CA ALA A 107 17.36 -3.15 -0.90
C ALA A 107 17.58 -4.18 0.23
N GLN A 108 16.68 -5.16 0.35
CA GLN A 108 16.69 -6.15 1.42
C GLN A 108 16.83 -7.59 0.88
N PRO A 109 17.40 -8.53 1.65
CA PRO A 109 17.45 -9.94 1.29
C PRO A 109 16.06 -10.56 1.22
N PHE A 110 15.92 -11.63 0.44
CA PHE A 110 14.65 -12.33 0.18
C PHE A 110 13.87 -12.70 1.45
N SER A 111 14.55 -13.16 2.49
CA SER A 111 13.92 -13.56 3.76
C SER A 111 13.23 -12.39 4.47
N VAL A 112 13.84 -11.21 4.47
CA VAL A 112 13.26 -9.98 5.04
C VAL A 112 12.08 -9.51 4.20
N GLN A 113 12.24 -9.50 2.86
CA GLN A 113 11.14 -9.16 1.96
C GLN A 113 9.93 -10.06 2.19
N LEU A 114 10.13 -11.38 2.30
CA LEU A 114 9.06 -12.35 2.51
C LEU A 114 8.38 -12.15 3.86
N LYS A 115 9.15 -11.98 4.93
CA LYS A 115 8.61 -11.74 6.29
C LYS A 115 7.72 -10.51 6.33
N GLU A 116 8.20 -9.39 5.81
CA GLU A 116 7.45 -8.13 5.81
C GLU A 116 6.22 -8.19 4.89
N ALA A 117 6.34 -8.84 3.72
CA ALA A 117 5.21 -9.02 2.82
C ALA A 117 4.12 -9.91 3.44
N VAL A 118 4.48 -11.04 4.08
CA VAL A 118 3.53 -11.92 4.79
C VAL A 118 2.86 -11.18 5.93
N HIS A 119 3.63 -10.44 6.75
CA HIS A 119 3.07 -9.65 7.84
C HIS A 119 2.07 -8.60 7.35
N ARG A 120 2.41 -7.86 6.30
CA ARG A 120 1.51 -6.87 5.68
C ARG A 120 0.24 -7.50 5.14
N MET A 121 0.35 -8.63 4.42
CA MET A 121 -0.80 -9.34 3.88
C MET A 121 -1.72 -9.89 4.98
N PHE A 122 -1.14 -10.44 6.05
CA PHE A 122 -1.90 -10.89 7.20
C PHE A 122 -2.67 -9.74 7.85
N LEU A 123 -2.03 -8.57 8.06
CA LEU A 123 -2.70 -7.38 8.57
C LEU A 123 -3.80 -6.87 7.65
N SER A 124 -3.59 -6.94 6.32
CA SER A 124 -4.60 -6.56 5.33
C SER A 124 -5.86 -7.42 5.49
N TYR A 125 -5.70 -8.72 5.60
CA TYR A 125 -6.82 -9.65 5.80
C TYR A 125 -7.51 -9.44 7.15
N TRP A 126 -6.73 -9.23 8.21
CA TRP A 126 -7.27 -9.00 9.56
C TRP A 126 -8.10 -7.70 9.65
N ARG A 127 -7.65 -6.65 8.98
CA ARG A 127 -8.33 -5.34 8.95
C ARG A 127 -9.51 -5.27 7.99
N ASN A 128 -9.58 -6.17 7.03
CA ASN A 128 -10.71 -6.32 6.11
C ASN A 128 -11.38 -7.69 6.30
N PRO A 129 -12.20 -7.86 7.36
CA PRO A 129 -12.76 -9.16 7.71
C PRO A 129 -13.83 -9.66 6.73
N THR A 130 -14.32 -8.81 5.82
CA THR A 130 -15.43 -9.15 4.91
C THR A 130 -15.12 -10.39 4.08
N TYR A 131 -13.93 -10.48 3.48
CA TYR A 131 -13.50 -11.64 2.70
C TYR A 131 -13.43 -12.91 3.56
N ILE A 132 -12.74 -12.83 4.70
CA ILE A 132 -12.53 -13.97 5.59
C ILE A 132 -13.85 -14.46 6.19
N SER A 133 -14.68 -13.55 6.71
CA SER A 133 -15.98 -13.91 7.29
C SER A 133 -16.91 -14.55 6.27
N SER A 134 -16.98 -14.02 5.05
CA SER A 134 -17.77 -14.61 3.96
C SER A 134 -17.30 -16.01 3.60
N LYS A 135 -15.99 -16.22 3.53
CA LYS A 135 -15.36 -17.51 3.25
C LYS A 135 -15.66 -18.54 4.34
N LEU A 136 -15.47 -18.19 5.61
CA LEU A 136 -15.75 -19.09 6.75
C LEU A 136 -17.25 -19.40 6.85
N PHE A 137 -18.10 -18.40 6.66
CA PHE A 137 -19.54 -18.58 6.66
C PHE A 137 -20.01 -19.51 5.53
N LEU A 138 -19.50 -19.32 4.31
CA LEU A 138 -19.83 -20.20 3.17
C LEU A 138 -19.41 -21.65 3.43
N ASN A 139 -18.21 -21.86 4.00
CA ASN A 139 -17.74 -23.21 4.36
C ASN A 139 -18.66 -23.84 5.40
N LEU A 140 -18.99 -23.14 6.49
CA LEU A 140 -19.84 -23.65 7.55
C LEU A 140 -21.24 -23.98 7.03
N VAL A 141 -21.88 -23.03 6.36
CA VAL A 141 -23.25 -23.19 5.83
C VAL A 141 -23.27 -24.28 4.75
N GLY A 142 -22.26 -24.30 3.86
CA GLY A 142 -22.13 -25.33 2.84
C GLY A 142 -21.97 -26.73 3.43
N GLY A 143 -21.13 -26.90 4.44
CA GLY A 143 -20.95 -28.15 5.16
C GLY A 143 -22.22 -28.63 5.85
N LEU A 144 -22.93 -27.72 6.54
CA LEU A 144 -24.24 -27.98 7.16
C LEU A 144 -25.31 -28.36 6.12
N PHE A 145 -25.40 -27.60 5.04
CA PHE A 145 -26.40 -27.82 3.99
C PHE A 145 -26.21 -29.17 3.32
N ILE A 146 -24.99 -29.50 2.87
CA ILE A 146 -24.73 -30.82 2.24
C ILE A 146 -24.86 -31.94 3.28
N GLY A 147 -24.29 -31.78 4.47
CA GLY A 147 -24.39 -32.77 5.54
C GLY A 147 -25.85 -33.09 5.90
N SER A 148 -26.72 -32.07 6.03
CA SER A 148 -28.14 -32.29 6.29
C SER A 148 -28.88 -32.92 5.12
N SER A 149 -28.55 -32.57 3.87
CA SER A 149 -29.18 -33.13 2.67
C SER A 149 -28.91 -34.63 2.50
N PHE A 150 -27.75 -35.11 2.97
CA PHE A 150 -27.33 -36.48 2.89
C PHE A 150 -27.27 -37.18 4.28
N TRP A 151 -28.14 -36.75 5.20
CA TRP A 151 -28.16 -37.27 6.56
C TRP A 151 -28.31 -38.80 6.63
N GLY A 152 -27.42 -39.45 7.37
CA GLY A 152 -27.49 -40.90 7.64
C GLY A 152 -27.34 -41.79 6.43
N GLN A 153 -26.78 -41.34 5.34
CA GLN A 153 -26.60 -42.15 4.12
C GLN A 153 -25.28 -42.95 4.11
N GLY A 154 -24.34 -42.58 4.97
CA GLY A 154 -22.99 -43.16 4.98
C GLY A 154 -22.93 -44.61 5.40
N ASP A 155 -23.77 -45.03 6.32
CA ASP A 155 -23.74 -46.36 6.95
C ASP A 155 -24.51 -47.46 6.19
N LYS A 156 -25.16 -47.09 5.07
CA LYS A 156 -25.95 -48.07 4.28
C LYS A 156 -25.11 -48.62 3.13
N THR A 157 -25.14 -49.95 2.97
CA THR A 157 -24.41 -50.67 1.90
C THR A 157 -25.21 -50.87 0.61
N SER A 158 -26.41 -50.29 0.51
CA SER A 158 -27.22 -50.38 -0.70
C SER A 158 -26.62 -49.55 -1.86
N SER A 159 -26.94 -49.92 -3.10
CA SER A 159 -26.52 -49.20 -4.29
C SER A 159 -26.94 -47.73 -4.28
N ALA A 160 -28.13 -47.44 -3.72
CA ALA A 160 -28.63 -46.07 -3.54
C ALA A 160 -27.80 -45.27 -2.55
N SER A 161 -27.34 -45.87 -1.45
CA SER A 161 -26.46 -45.24 -0.48
C SER A 161 -25.09 -44.89 -1.08
N LEU A 162 -24.53 -45.82 -1.89
CA LEU A 162 -23.28 -45.58 -2.59
C LEU A 162 -23.39 -44.40 -3.56
N GLN A 163 -24.51 -44.30 -4.28
CA GLN A 163 -24.79 -43.18 -5.18
C GLN A 163 -24.93 -41.86 -4.42
N ASN A 164 -25.60 -41.84 -3.27
CA ASN A 164 -25.74 -40.67 -2.43
C ASN A 164 -24.40 -40.18 -1.85
N LYS A 165 -23.51 -41.12 -1.45
CA LYS A 165 -22.13 -40.78 -1.04
C LYS A 165 -21.35 -40.08 -2.18
N LEU A 166 -21.49 -40.60 -3.39
CA LEU A 166 -20.86 -40.05 -4.57
C LEU A 166 -21.38 -38.64 -4.87
N PHE A 167 -22.69 -38.40 -4.78
CA PHE A 167 -23.29 -37.09 -4.93
C PHE A 167 -22.87 -36.12 -3.83
N ALA A 168 -22.82 -36.53 -2.56
CA ALA A 168 -22.35 -35.71 -1.46
C ALA A 168 -20.91 -35.24 -1.66
N THR A 169 -20.04 -36.14 -2.13
CA THR A 169 -18.66 -35.80 -2.48
C THR A 169 -18.58 -34.86 -3.68
N PHE A 170 -19.38 -35.10 -4.71
CA PHE A 170 -19.45 -34.20 -5.87
C PHE A 170 -19.92 -32.79 -5.49
N MET A 171 -20.94 -32.67 -4.65
CA MET A 171 -21.42 -31.37 -4.15
C MET A 171 -20.36 -30.61 -3.34
N SER A 172 -19.51 -31.31 -2.58
CA SER A 172 -18.39 -30.69 -1.87
C SER A 172 -17.37 -30.07 -2.83
N LEU A 173 -17.14 -30.68 -4.00
CA LEU A 173 -16.27 -30.15 -5.04
C LEU A 173 -16.88 -28.89 -5.70
N VAL A 174 -18.20 -28.83 -5.86
CA VAL A 174 -18.88 -27.64 -6.41
C VAL A 174 -18.69 -26.41 -5.52
N ILE A 175 -18.74 -26.58 -4.19
CA ILE A 175 -18.50 -25.46 -3.25
C ILE A 175 -17.06 -24.94 -3.37
N SER A 176 -16.08 -25.79 -3.65
CA SER A 176 -14.68 -25.34 -3.83
C SER A 176 -14.53 -24.32 -4.95
N THR A 177 -15.33 -24.42 -5.99
CA THR A 177 -15.36 -23.43 -7.08
C THR A 177 -15.83 -22.06 -6.61
N SER A 178 -16.87 -22.02 -5.78
CA SER A 178 -17.38 -20.74 -5.20
C SER A 178 -16.36 -20.08 -4.27
N LEU A 179 -15.58 -20.87 -3.54
CA LEU A 179 -14.48 -20.36 -2.70
C LEU A 179 -13.37 -19.74 -3.54
N SER A 180 -13.03 -20.35 -4.67
CA SER A 180 -12.04 -19.81 -5.62
C SER A 180 -12.50 -18.48 -6.22
N GLN A 181 -13.79 -18.35 -6.54
CA GLN A 181 -14.36 -17.11 -7.04
C GLN A 181 -14.33 -15.97 -6.01
N GLN A 182 -14.41 -16.26 -4.71
CA GLN A 182 -14.26 -15.24 -3.66
C GLN A 182 -12.82 -14.75 -3.49
N LEU A 183 -11.84 -15.65 -3.66
CA LEU A 183 -10.42 -15.31 -3.58
C LEU A 183 -9.97 -14.41 -4.74
N GLN A 184 -10.54 -14.63 -5.92
CA GLN A 184 -10.09 -13.97 -7.16
C GLN A 184 -10.12 -12.44 -7.11
N PRO A 185 -11.20 -11.76 -6.67
CA PRO A 185 -11.23 -10.30 -6.57
C PRO A 185 -10.16 -9.75 -5.63
N GLU A 186 -9.95 -10.39 -4.47
CA GLU A 186 -8.95 -9.97 -3.51
C GLU A 186 -7.53 -10.10 -4.10
N PHE A 187 -7.24 -11.21 -4.74
CA PHE A 187 -5.96 -11.41 -5.43
C PHE A 187 -5.72 -10.37 -6.53
N ILE A 188 -6.75 -10.04 -7.34
CA ILE A 188 -6.65 -9.03 -8.41
C ILE A 188 -6.35 -7.65 -7.81
N ASN A 189 -7.02 -7.27 -6.73
CA ASN A 189 -6.80 -5.98 -6.07
C ASN A 189 -5.36 -5.86 -5.54
N GLN A 190 -4.87 -6.90 -4.87
CA GLN A 190 -3.50 -6.94 -4.36
C GLN A 190 -2.47 -6.95 -5.49
N ARG A 191 -2.74 -7.68 -6.58
CA ARG A 191 -1.88 -7.69 -7.76
C ARG A 191 -1.83 -6.31 -8.43
N ASN A 192 -2.95 -5.64 -8.58
CA ASN A 192 -2.97 -4.29 -9.17
C ASN A 192 -2.15 -3.30 -8.34
N LEU A 193 -2.27 -3.37 -7.01
CA LEU A 193 -1.45 -2.55 -6.11
C LEU A 193 0.06 -2.86 -6.29
N PHE A 194 0.42 -4.14 -6.37
CA PHE A 194 1.79 -4.57 -6.59
C PHE A 194 2.34 -4.07 -7.94
N GLU A 195 1.62 -4.29 -9.04
CA GLU A 195 2.09 -3.93 -10.39
C GLU A 195 2.21 -2.41 -10.60
N VAL A 196 1.27 -1.63 -10.06
CA VAL A 196 1.25 -0.17 -10.29
C VAL A 196 2.22 0.57 -9.37
N ARG A 197 2.38 0.12 -8.13
CA ARG A 197 3.10 0.87 -7.10
C ARG A 197 4.39 0.19 -6.63
N GLU A 198 4.32 -1.08 -6.29
CA GLU A 198 5.38 -1.74 -5.52
C GLU A 198 6.48 -2.31 -6.41
N ARG A 199 6.10 -2.88 -7.55
CA ARG A 199 7.04 -3.41 -8.53
C ARG A 199 7.90 -2.33 -9.19
N PRO A 200 7.37 -1.19 -9.66
CA PRO A 200 8.19 -0.11 -10.19
C PRO A 200 9.15 0.48 -9.16
N SER A 201 8.73 0.52 -7.89
CA SER A 201 9.57 0.99 -6.77
C SER A 201 10.59 -0.05 -6.29
N LYS A 202 10.65 -1.26 -6.90
CA LYS A 202 11.53 -2.37 -6.52
C LYS A 202 11.52 -2.69 -5.01
N LEU A 203 10.35 -2.65 -4.39
CA LEU A 203 10.20 -2.90 -2.95
C LEU A 203 10.52 -4.36 -2.62
N TYR A 204 9.98 -5.30 -3.40
CA TYR A 204 10.23 -6.74 -3.29
C TYR A 204 9.90 -7.47 -4.59
N SER A 205 10.37 -8.71 -4.73
CA SER A 205 10.22 -9.50 -5.94
C SER A 205 8.78 -10.04 -6.12
N TRP A 206 8.40 -10.32 -7.36
CA TRP A 206 7.11 -10.95 -7.69
C TRP A 206 6.94 -12.33 -7.05
N VAL A 207 8.04 -13.07 -6.83
CA VAL A 207 8.02 -14.37 -6.14
C VAL A 207 7.60 -14.18 -4.68
N VAL A 208 8.12 -13.16 -4.02
CA VAL A 208 7.73 -12.79 -2.64
C VAL A 208 6.24 -12.44 -2.59
N PHE A 209 5.74 -11.70 -3.57
CA PHE A 209 4.31 -11.40 -3.67
C PHE A 209 3.45 -12.68 -3.71
N LEU A 210 3.75 -13.60 -4.62
CA LEU A 210 2.97 -14.85 -4.74
C LEU A 210 3.08 -15.74 -3.49
N LEU A 211 4.29 -15.88 -2.94
CA LEU A 211 4.49 -16.70 -1.73
C LEU A 211 3.79 -16.09 -0.52
N SER A 212 3.81 -14.78 -0.35
CA SER A 212 3.11 -14.12 0.76
C SER A 212 1.59 -14.34 0.70
N GLN A 213 1.00 -14.26 -0.49
CA GLN A 213 -0.41 -14.57 -0.71
C GLN A 213 -0.73 -16.02 -0.33
N ALA A 214 0.06 -16.97 -0.84
CA ALA A 214 -0.15 -18.38 -0.55
C ALA A 214 -0.01 -18.71 0.94
N ILE A 215 1.02 -18.18 1.61
CA ILE A 215 1.27 -18.43 3.04
C ILE A 215 0.14 -17.88 3.92
N VAL A 216 -0.36 -16.68 3.62
CA VAL A 216 -1.44 -16.06 4.41
C VAL A 216 -2.78 -16.80 4.22
N GLU A 217 -3.01 -17.41 3.05
CA GLU A 217 -4.20 -18.21 2.78
C GLU A 217 -4.25 -19.56 3.53
N ILE A 218 -3.10 -20.16 3.83
CA ILE A 218 -3.04 -21.50 4.46
C ILE A 218 -3.85 -21.57 5.77
N PRO A 219 -3.67 -20.72 6.78
CA PRO A 219 -4.40 -20.82 8.04
C PRO A 219 -5.92 -20.65 7.85
N TRP A 220 -6.34 -19.77 6.96
CA TRP A 220 -7.76 -19.52 6.68
C TRP A 220 -8.40 -20.67 5.90
N ASN A 221 -7.65 -21.29 4.98
CA ASN A 221 -8.11 -22.49 4.27
C ASN A 221 -8.22 -23.70 5.19
N LEU A 222 -7.28 -23.89 6.12
CA LEU A 222 -7.35 -24.95 7.12
C LEU A 222 -8.57 -24.75 8.03
N LEU A 223 -8.78 -23.55 8.53
CA LEU A 223 -9.94 -23.24 9.37
C LEU A 223 -11.26 -23.43 8.61
N GLY A 224 -11.37 -22.89 7.41
CA GLY A 224 -12.56 -23.01 6.57
C GLY A 224 -12.84 -24.47 6.19
N GLY A 225 -11.81 -25.22 5.79
CA GLY A 225 -11.93 -26.65 5.48
C GLY A 225 -12.39 -27.48 6.67
N THR A 226 -11.89 -27.18 7.87
CA THR A 226 -12.32 -27.84 9.11
C THR A 226 -13.79 -27.53 9.43
N LEU A 227 -14.21 -26.26 9.30
CA LEU A 227 -15.60 -25.84 9.49
C LEU A 227 -16.56 -26.50 8.49
N PHE A 228 -16.11 -26.76 7.27
CA PHE A 228 -16.88 -27.51 6.28
C PHE A 228 -16.90 -29.00 6.58
N TRP A 229 -15.73 -29.57 6.84
CA TRP A 229 -15.55 -31.03 6.96
C TRP A 229 -16.29 -31.63 8.16
N ILE A 230 -16.27 -30.98 9.33
CA ILE A 230 -16.90 -31.49 10.56
C ILE A 230 -18.40 -31.77 10.34
N PRO A 231 -19.25 -30.77 9.99
CA PRO A 231 -20.68 -31.02 9.80
C PRO A 231 -20.93 -31.96 8.62
N TRP A 232 -20.23 -31.83 7.52
CA TRP A 232 -20.39 -32.68 6.34
C TRP A 232 -20.12 -34.16 6.67
N TYR A 233 -19.00 -34.46 7.33
CA TYR A 233 -18.59 -35.83 7.65
C TYR A 233 -19.50 -36.53 8.65
N TYR A 234 -19.78 -35.85 9.78
CA TYR A 234 -20.59 -36.45 10.85
C TYR A 234 -22.08 -36.56 10.51
N MET A 235 -22.65 -35.59 9.81
CA MET A 235 -24.06 -35.63 9.43
C MET A 235 -24.33 -36.64 8.32
N ALA A 236 -23.44 -36.76 7.35
CA ALA A 236 -23.55 -37.73 6.29
C ALA A 236 -23.18 -39.18 6.75
N GLN A 237 -22.57 -39.35 7.93
CA GLN A 237 -22.17 -40.62 8.52
C GLN A 237 -21.25 -41.44 7.60
N PHE A 238 -20.14 -40.83 7.15
CA PHE A 238 -19.17 -41.46 6.28
C PHE A 238 -18.25 -42.49 7.00
N GLY A 239 -18.29 -42.58 8.32
CA GLY A 239 -17.45 -43.50 9.12
C GLY A 239 -18.21 -44.38 10.03
#